data_fcd02ca113726105be86ddb40fa5d6d8
#
_entry.id   fcd02ca113726105be86ddb40fa5d6d8
#
_cell.length_a   1.000
_cell.length_b   1.000
_cell.length_c   1.000
_cell.angle_alpha   90.00
_cell.angle_beta   90.00
_cell.angle_gamma   90.00
#
_symmetry.space_group_name_H-M   'P 1'
#
loop_
_entity.id
_entity.type
_entity.pdbx_description
1 polymer ?
#
loop_
_entity_poly.entity_id
_entity_poly.type
_entity_poly.pdbx_seq_one_letter_code
_entity_poly.pdbx_strand_id
1 'polypeptide(L)'
;MNNDELLKMLYLLSKKYADNDLFNFFVGKDHRLIHKWLHYFPIYEKWFKDFRGTDLVFVEIGVSQGGSMQMWKEYFGKNAKIVGVDIEERCKQFEDEQVSIEIGSQDDVEFWNDFKQKYPRVDILLDDGGHMMNQQIVTFIQMFPHIKDGGLYMCEDCHTSYWEKDYGGLENPNSYRNSAVKAPCFS
;
A
#
# COMPACT_ATOMS: atom_id res chain seq x y z
N MET A 1 18.94 7.26 -22.22
CA MET A 1 17.72 7.07 -23.03
C MET A 1 17.47 8.38 -23.76
N ASN A 2 17.36 8.38 -25.07
CA ASN A 2 17.04 9.57 -25.86
C ASN A 2 15.52 9.78 -25.90
N ASN A 3 15.08 10.97 -26.41
CA ASN A 3 13.65 11.30 -26.45
C ASN A 3 12.79 10.32 -27.28
N ASP A 4 13.34 9.79 -28.37
CA ASP A 4 12.63 8.86 -29.24
C ASP A 4 12.42 7.49 -28.57
N GLU A 5 13.43 7.02 -27.84
CA GLU A 5 13.33 5.80 -27.04
C GLU A 5 12.31 5.96 -25.90
N LEU A 6 12.30 7.11 -25.25
CA LEU A 6 11.33 7.43 -24.20
C LEU A 6 9.89 7.45 -24.77
N LEU A 7 9.65 8.13 -25.89
CA LEU A 7 8.35 8.20 -26.53
C LEU A 7 7.86 6.83 -27.00
N LYS A 8 8.76 6.01 -27.56
CA LYS A 8 8.42 4.63 -27.94
C LYS A 8 8.06 3.76 -26.73
N MET A 9 8.81 3.90 -25.65
CA MET A 9 8.51 3.18 -24.39
C MET A 9 7.15 3.60 -23.84
N LEU A 10 6.86 4.88 -23.76
CA LEU A 10 5.57 5.41 -23.27
C LEU A 10 4.40 4.92 -24.13
N TYR A 11 4.59 4.90 -25.45
CA TYR A 11 3.59 4.37 -26.38
C TYR A 11 3.32 2.88 -26.18
N LEU A 12 4.36 2.07 -25.96
CA LEU A 12 4.21 0.64 -25.68
C LEU A 12 3.53 0.39 -24.32
N LEU A 13 3.88 1.18 -23.32
CA LEU A 13 3.24 1.12 -22.01
C LEU A 13 1.77 1.51 -22.08
N SER A 14 1.44 2.60 -22.76
CA SER A 14 0.04 3.01 -22.93
C SER A 14 -0.80 1.96 -23.63
N LYS A 15 -0.26 1.27 -24.63
CA LYS A 15 -0.95 0.14 -25.27
C LYS A 15 -1.10 -1.07 -24.33
N LYS A 16 -0.05 -1.39 -23.57
CA LYS A 16 -0.05 -2.53 -22.65
C LYS A 16 -1.08 -2.38 -21.53
N TYR A 17 -1.30 -1.15 -21.07
CA TYR A 17 -2.15 -0.83 -19.92
C TYR A 17 -3.41 -0.03 -20.30
N ALA A 18 -3.77 0.01 -21.59
CA ALA A 18 -4.88 0.83 -22.09
C ALA A 18 -6.22 0.60 -21.36
N ASP A 19 -6.49 -0.65 -20.98
CA ASP A 19 -7.72 -1.06 -20.31
C ASP A 19 -7.57 -1.11 -18.77
N ASN A 20 -6.49 -0.51 -18.22
CA ASN A 20 -6.27 -0.46 -16.78
C ASN A 20 -6.58 0.94 -16.24
N ASP A 21 -7.71 1.08 -15.55
CA ASP A 21 -8.18 2.37 -15.04
C ASP A 21 -7.20 3.02 -14.05
N LEU A 22 -6.57 2.21 -13.19
CA LEU A 22 -5.56 2.70 -12.25
C LEU A 22 -4.32 3.25 -12.97
N PHE A 23 -3.86 2.56 -14.01
CA PHE A 23 -2.75 3.06 -14.82
C PHE A 23 -3.14 4.35 -15.57
N ASN A 24 -4.35 4.41 -16.11
CA ASN A 24 -4.85 5.60 -16.79
C ASN A 24 -4.94 6.80 -15.83
N PHE A 25 -5.38 6.58 -14.61
CA PHE A 25 -5.32 7.61 -13.58
C PHE A 25 -3.87 8.02 -13.28
N PHE A 26 -2.98 7.06 -13.04
CA PHE A 26 -1.57 7.30 -12.71
C PHE A 26 -0.82 8.16 -13.74
N VAL A 27 -1.08 7.96 -15.04
CA VAL A 27 -0.44 8.75 -16.10
C VAL A 27 -1.16 10.07 -16.38
N GLY A 28 -2.31 10.30 -15.78
CA GLY A 28 -3.05 11.56 -15.83
C GLY A 28 -2.26 12.72 -15.22
N LYS A 29 -2.78 13.94 -15.36
CA LYS A 29 -2.07 15.16 -14.93
C LYS A 29 -2.71 15.88 -13.75
N ASP A 30 -3.96 15.53 -13.41
CA ASP A 30 -4.79 16.30 -12.49
C ASP A 30 -4.86 15.67 -11.09
N HIS A 31 -3.79 15.04 -10.65
CA HIS A 31 -3.68 14.42 -9.34
C HIS A 31 -2.36 14.76 -8.64
N ARG A 32 -2.29 14.52 -7.32
CA ARG A 32 -1.06 14.60 -6.54
C ARG A 32 -0.07 13.51 -6.98
N LEU A 33 1.21 13.71 -6.63
CA LEU A 33 2.25 12.73 -6.96
C LEU A 33 1.88 11.34 -6.43
N ILE A 34 2.00 10.35 -7.31
CA ILE A 34 1.86 8.92 -7.02
C ILE A 34 3.22 8.27 -7.33
N HIS A 35 3.73 7.46 -6.41
CA HIS A 35 4.97 6.72 -6.58
C HIS A 35 4.68 5.23 -6.50
N LYS A 36 4.50 4.57 -7.65
CA LYS A 36 4.18 3.15 -7.76
C LYS A 36 4.97 2.51 -8.91
N TRP A 37 5.35 1.26 -8.74
CA TRP A 37 5.95 0.49 -9.82
C TRP A 37 4.92 0.13 -10.88
N LEU A 38 5.26 0.27 -12.17
CA LEU A 38 4.33 0.02 -13.27
C LEU A 38 3.77 -1.40 -13.29
N HIS A 39 4.53 -2.38 -12.84
CA HIS A 39 4.09 -3.78 -12.80
C HIS A 39 3.05 -4.07 -11.71
N TYR A 40 2.81 -3.16 -10.77
CA TYR A 40 1.76 -3.31 -9.75
C TYR A 40 0.36 -3.11 -10.31
N PHE A 41 0.17 -2.25 -11.32
CA PHE A 41 -1.16 -1.93 -11.85
C PHE A 41 -1.95 -3.16 -12.33
N PRO A 42 -1.38 -4.11 -13.09
CA PRO A 42 -2.09 -5.35 -13.45
C PRO A 42 -2.41 -6.24 -12.24
N ILE A 43 -1.59 -6.16 -11.18
CA ILE A 43 -1.81 -6.92 -9.94
C ILE A 43 -2.99 -6.33 -9.19
N TYR A 44 -3.02 -5.00 -9.02
CA TYR A 44 -4.16 -4.31 -8.40
C TYR A 44 -5.46 -4.60 -9.15
N GLU A 45 -5.47 -4.42 -10.49
CA GLU A 45 -6.66 -4.70 -11.30
C GLU A 45 -7.13 -6.14 -11.12
N LYS A 46 -6.22 -7.10 -11.14
CA LYS A 46 -6.56 -8.52 -10.97
C LYS A 46 -7.25 -8.80 -9.64
N TRP A 47 -6.77 -8.21 -8.56
CA TRP A 47 -7.19 -8.57 -7.21
C TRP A 47 -8.22 -7.61 -6.61
N PHE A 48 -8.29 -6.36 -7.08
CA PHE A 48 -9.16 -5.34 -6.50
C PHE A 48 -10.43 -5.09 -7.31
N LYS A 49 -10.50 -5.50 -8.57
CA LYS A 49 -11.63 -5.18 -9.48
C LYS A 49 -13.00 -5.60 -8.93
N ASP A 50 -13.07 -6.74 -8.25
CA ASP A 50 -14.33 -7.27 -7.73
C ASP A 50 -14.85 -6.49 -6.51
N PHE A 51 -14.03 -5.61 -5.93
CA PHE A 51 -14.41 -4.70 -4.85
C PHE A 51 -14.92 -3.35 -5.35
N ARG A 52 -14.82 -3.05 -6.64
CA ARG A 52 -15.26 -1.77 -7.21
C ARG A 52 -16.76 -1.56 -7.02
N GLY A 53 -17.15 -0.36 -6.60
CA GLY A 53 -18.54 0.02 -6.38
C GLY A 53 -19.20 -0.59 -5.15
N THR A 54 -18.47 -1.40 -4.39
CA THR A 54 -18.96 -2.00 -3.15
C THR A 54 -18.75 -1.08 -1.95
N ASP A 55 -19.46 -1.35 -0.86
CA ASP A 55 -19.19 -0.77 0.46
C ASP A 55 -17.98 -1.49 1.08
N LEU A 56 -16.78 -1.01 0.83
CA LEU A 56 -15.55 -1.57 1.38
C LEU A 56 -14.80 -0.57 2.27
N VAL A 57 -14.02 -1.08 3.19
CA VAL A 57 -12.98 -0.36 3.91
C VAL A 57 -11.62 -0.77 3.33
N PHE A 58 -11.02 0.14 2.59
CA PHE A 58 -9.68 0.00 2.02
C PHE A 58 -8.68 0.75 2.89
N VAL A 59 -7.61 0.09 3.29
CA VAL A 59 -6.53 0.67 4.09
C VAL A 59 -5.24 0.66 3.27
N GLU A 60 -4.57 1.80 3.13
CA GLU A 60 -3.20 1.89 2.60
C GLU A 60 -2.27 2.46 3.67
N ILE A 61 -1.17 1.78 3.90
CA ILE A 61 -0.06 2.29 4.71
C ILE A 61 0.92 2.98 3.77
N GLY A 62 1.33 4.20 4.11
CA GLY A 62 2.15 5.04 3.24
C GLY A 62 1.33 6.00 2.39
N VAL A 63 0.89 7.11 2.98
CA VAL A 63 0.10 8.16 2.29
C VAL A 63 0.98 9.09 1.47
N SER A 64 2.18 9.42 1.99
CA SER A 64 3.19 10.26 1.35
C SER A 64 2.65 11.59 0.82
N GLN A 65 2.48 11.75 -0.49
CA GLN A 65 1.95 12.97 -1.12
C GLN A 65 0.43 12.91 -1.37
N GLY A 66 -0.26 11.86 -0.95
CA GLY A 66 -1.71 11.69 -1.03
C GLY A 66 -2.28 11.43 -2.42
N GLY A 67 -1.44 11.16 -3.41
CA GLY A 67 -1.90 10.89 -4.77
C GLY A 67 -2.58 9.53 -4.90
N SER A 68 -2.08 8.51 -4.21
CA SER A 68 -2.69 7.18 -4.18
C SER A 68 -4.09 7.21 -3.53
N MET A 69 -4.31 8.05 -2.51
CA MET A 69 -5.64 8.23 -1.93
C MET A 69 -6.67 8.69 -2.96
N GLN A 70 -6.29 9.64 -3.85
CA GLN A 70 -7.15 10.08 -4.95
C GLN A 70 -7.40 8.95 -5.95
N MET A 71 -6.37 8.17 -6.28
CA MET A 71 -6.47 7.04 -7.19
C MET A 71 -7.42 5.96 -6.66
N TRP A 72 -7.32 5.61 -5.38
CA TRP A 72 -8.21 4.62 -4.77
C TRP A 72 -9.66 5.07 -4.69
N LYS A 73 -9.91 6.36 -4.41
CA LYS A 73 -11.27 6.93 -4.45
C LYS A 73 -11.91 6.76 -5.83
N GLU A 74 -11.18 7.15 -6.87
CA GLU A 74 -11.65 7.04 -8.25
C GLU A 74 -11.91 5.58 -8.62
N TYR A 75 -10.98 4.69 -8.28
CA TYR A 75 -11.05 3.29 -8.63
C TYR A 75 -12.18 2.53 -7.93
N PHE A 76 -12.28 2.67 -6.60
CA PHE A 76 -13.30 1.94 -5.83
C PHE A 76 -14.66 2.61 -5.85
N GLY A 77 -14.71 3.90 -6.15
CA GLY A 77 -15.94 4.67 -6.23
C GLY A 77 -16.45 5.16 -4.87
N LYS A 78 -17.54 5.91 -4.90
CA LYS A 78 -18.04 6.73 -3.77
C LYS A 78 -18.51 5.96 -2.53
N ASN A 79 -18.76 4.65 -2.65
CA ASN A 79 -19.23 3.84 -1.53
C ASN A 79 -18.08 3.31 -0.67
N ALA A 80 -16.84 3.35 -1.18
CA ALA A 80 -15.68 2.90 -0.46
C ALA A 80 -15.25 3.91 0.60
N LYS A 81 -14.84 3.43 1.76
CA LYS A 81 -14.10 4.19 2.76
C LYS A 81 -12.61 3.95 2.55
N ILE A 82 -11.87 5.01 2.30
CA ILE A 82 -10.42 4.96 2.12
C ILE A 82 -9.76 5.43 3.42
N VAL A 83 -8.87 4.62 3.96
CA VAL A 83 -8.12 4.93 5.19
C VAL A 83 -6.64 4.89 4.86
N GLY A 84 -5.96 6.02 4.99
CA GLY A 84 -4.52 6.10 4.90
C GLY A 84 -3.88 5.98 6.30
N VAL A 85 -2.76 5.30 6.40
CA VAL A 85 -1.92 5.28 7.60
C VAL A 85 -0.56 5.87 7.24
N ASP A 86 -0.09 6.83 8.01
CA ASP A 86 1.23 7.42 7.82
C ASP A 86 1.82 7.87 9.16
N ILE A 87 3.14 7.96 9.26
CA ILE A 87 3.82 8.50 10.44
C ILE A 87 3.85 10.04 10.42
N GLU A 88 3.69 10.64 9.24
CA GLU A 88 3.82 12.06 9.03
C GLU A 88 2.49 12.80 9.28
N GLU A 89 2.43 13.64 10.33
CA GLU A 89 1.25 14.44 10.68
C GLU A 89 0.72 15.29 9.52
N ARG A 90 1.63 15.77 8.63
CA ARG A 90 1.25 16.53 7.44
C ARG A 90 0.29 15.79 6.51
N CYS A 91 0.23 14.47 6.57
CA CYS A 91 -0.66 13.66 5.73
C CYS A 91 -2.14 13.89 6.07
N LYS A 92 -2.45 14.41 7.26
CA LYS A 92 -3.81 14.83 7.65
C LYS A 92 -4.46 15.82 6.67
N GLN A 93 -3.68 16.63 5.98
CA GLN A 93 -4.18 17.55 4.96
C GLN A 93 -4.90 16.88 3.78
N PHE A 94 -4.76 15.56 3.63
CA PHE A 94 -5.36 14.78 2.54
C PHE A 94 -6.70 14.14 2.92
N GLU A 95 -7.17 14.37 4.14
CA GLU A 95 -8.51 13.93 4.57
C GLU A 95 -9.61 14.65 3.79
N ASP A 96 -10.68 13.93 3.54
CA ASP A 96 -11.92 14.46 2.99
C ASP A 96 -13.12 13.59 3.41
N GLU A 97 -14.28 13.77 2.80
CA GLU A 97 -15.50 13.04 3.13
C GLU A 97 -15.37 11.51 3.00
N GLN A 98 -14.48 11.05 2.15
CA GLN A 98 -14.26 9.61 1.84
C GLN A 98 -12.92 9.11 2.36
N VAL A 99 -11.95 9.99 2.61
CA VAL A 99 -10.59 9.66 3.04
C VAL A 99 -10.39 10.06 4.49
N SER A 100 -10.03 9.11 5.32
CA SER A 100 -9.53 9.33 6.68
C SER A 100 -8.04 9.01 6.75
N ILE A 101 -7.27 9.78 7.52
CA ILE A 101 -5.84 9.52 7.73
C ILE A 101 -5.58 9.25 9.20
N GLU A 102 -4.95 8.13 9.50
CA GLU A 102 -4.51 7.76 10.83
C GLU A 102 -2.99 7.96 10.94
N ILE A 103 -2.58 8.70 11.97
CA ILE A 103 -1.17 8.97 12.20
C ILE A 103 -0.63 8.00 13.23
N GLY A 104 0.37 7.22 12.85
CA GLY A 104 1.03 6.26 13.71
C GLY A 104 2.07 5.44 12.97
N SER A 105 2.92 4.74 13.74
CA SER A 105 3.94 3.87 13.18
C SER A 105 3.37 2.48 12.93
N GLN A 106 3.63 1.93 11.74
CA GLN A 106 3.16 0.59 11.36
C GLN A 106 3.86 -0.55 12.14
N ASP A 107 4.90 -0.27 12.89
CA ASP A 107 5.54 -1.21 13.83
C ASP A 107 5.11 -1.00 15.30
N ASP A 108 4.15 -0.12 15.55
CA ASP A 108 3.57 0.10 16.87
C ASP A 108 2.32 -0.77 17.08
N VAL A 109 2.42 -1.71 18.01
CA VAL A 109 1.32 -2.63 18.35
C VAL A 109 0.14 -1.90 18.99
N GLU A 110 0.40 -0.90 19.83
CA GLU A 110 -0.67 -0.12 20.50
C GLU A 110 -1.44 0.70 19.46
N PHE A 111 -0.75 1.31 18.50
CA PHE A 111 -1.41 1.97 17.37
C PHE A 111 -2.40 1.03 16.66
N TRP A 112 -1.98 -0.22 16.37
CA TRP A 112 -2.88 -1.18 15.71
C TRP A 112 -4.03 -1.63 16.60
N ASN A 113 -3.84 -1.69 17.92
CA ASN A 113 -4.93 -2.00 18.84
C ASN A 113 -6.02 -0.91 18.80
N ASP A 114 -5.64 0.35 18.82
CA ASP A 114 -6.57 1.48 18.71
C ASP A 114 -7.20 1.55 17.32
N PHE A 115 -6.41 1.32 16.27
CA PHE A 115 -6.88 1.28 14.89
C PHE A 115 -7.99 0.24 14.71
N LYS A 116 -7.80 -0.99 15.22
CA LYS A 116 -8.78 -2.07 15.14
C LYS A 116 -10.09 -1.75 15.85
N GLN A 117 -10.05 -1.01 16.95
CA GLN A 117 -11.25 -0.55 17.63
C GLN A 117 -12.03 0.49 16.79
N LYS A 118 -11.31 1.40 16.16
CA LYS A 118 -11.88 2.45 15.30
C LYS A 118 -12.42 1.90 13.98
N TYR A 119 -11.74 0.90 13.43
CA TYR A 119 -12.06 0.24 12.17
C TYR A 119 -12.27 -1.26 12.38
N PRO A 120 -13.45 -1.68 12.89
CA PRO A 120 -13.71 -3.08 13.23
C PRO A 120 -13.83 -3.99 12.00
N ARG A 121 -13.85 -3.42 10.81
CA ARG A 121 -13.86 -4.13 9.53
C ARG A 121 -12.79 -3.52 8.61
N VAL A 122 -11.97 -4.37 8.03
CA VAL A 122 -11.05 -4.04 6.93
C VAL A 122 -11.25 -5.07 5.82
N ASP A 123 -11.52 -4.62 4.61
CA ASP A 123 -11.71 -5.49 3.44
C ASP A 123 -10.41 -5.71 2.68
N ILE A 124 -9.63 -4.64 2.49
CA ILE A 124 -8.34 -4.69 1.82
C ILE A 124 -7.35 -3.87 2.65
N LEU A 125 -6.17 -4.43 2.90
CA LEU A 125 -5.02 -3.70 3.40
C LEU A 125 -3.87 -3.81 2.40
N LEU A 126 -3.37 -2.65 1.98
CA LEU A 126 -2.19 -2.48 1.14
C LEU A 126 -1.06 -1.88 1.98
N ASP A 127 0.00 -2.63 2.20
CA ASP A 127 1.19 -2.17 2.91
C ASP A 127 2.22 -1.65 1.90
N ASP A 128 2.27 -0.33 1.76
CA ASP A 128 3.22 0.45 0.99
C ASP A 128 3.92 1.50 1.88
N GLY A 129 4.25 1.10 3.11
CA GLY A 129 4.76 1.98 4.15
C GLY A 129 6.27 2.19 4.10
N GLY A 130 6.93 1.99 5.23
CA GLY A 130 8.36 2.25 5.37
C GLY A 130 9.27 1.13 4.85
N HIS A 131 8.74 0.01 4.42
CA HIS A 131 9.40 -1.16 3.82
C HIS A 131 10.50 -1.80 4.68
N MET A 132 10.57 -1.46 5.96
CA MET A 132 11.49 -2.13 6.88
C MET A 132 10.92 -3.47 7.34
N MET A 133 11.79 -4.45 7.56
CA MET A 133 11.37 -5.81 7.89
C MET A 133 10.49 -5.89 9.15
N ASN A 134 10.86 -5.17 10.20
CA ASN A 134 10.05 -5.12 11.42
C ASN A 134 8.68 -4.49 11.17
N GLN A 135 8.60 -3.45 10.35
CA GLN A 135 7.36 -2.76 10.01
C GLN A 135 6.40 -3.69 9.28
N GLN A 136 6.85 -4.33 8.20
CA GLN A 136 6.04 -5.27 7.43
C GLN A 136 5.60 -6.48 8.26
N ILE A 137 6.49 -7.03 9.12
CA ILE A 137 6.18 -8.19 9.97
C ILE A 137 5.16 -7.81 11.04
N VAL A 138 5.34 -6.69 11.75
CA VAL A 138 4.40 -6.25 12.79
C VAL A 138 3.04 -5.95 12.19
N THR A 139 3.00 -5.21 11.07
CA THR A 139 1.75 -4.96 10.34
C THR A 139 1.05 -6.26 9.97
N PHE A 140 1.75 -7.22 9.38
CA PHE A 140 1.16 -8.50 9.00
C PHE A 140 0.60 -9.25 10.20
N ILE A 141 1.35 -9.38 11.29
CA ILE A 141 0.90 -10.08 12.50
C ILE A 141 -0.34 -9.40 13.09
N GLN A 142 -0.37 -8.07 13.12
CA GLN A 142 -1.48 -7.32 13.74
C GLN A 142 -2.72 -7.27 12.85
N MET A 143 -2.55 -7.13 11.54
CA MET A 143 -3.65 -6.77 10.66
C MET A 143 -4.16 -7.92 9.79
N PHE A 144 -3.34 -8.92 9.45
CA PHE A 144 -3.82 -10.05 8.67
C PHE A 144 -5.01 -10.80 9.33
N PRO A 145 -4.96 -11.08 10.67
CA PRO A 145 -6.11 -11.71 11.35
C PRO A 145 -7.35 -10.78 11.46
N HIS A 146 -7.18 -9.47 11.25
CA HIS A 146 -8.24 -8.46 11.34
C HIS A 146 -8.94 -8.21 9.99
N ILE A 147 -8.36 -8.66 8.90
CA ILE A 147 -9.01 -8.58 7.59
C ILE A 147 -10.17 -9.57 7.56
N LYS A 148 -11.31 -9.12 7.06
CA LYS A 148 -12.51 -9.97 6.97
C LYS A 148 -12.28 -11.19 6.07
N ASP A 149 -13.05 -12.25 6.27
CA ASP A 149 -13.06 -13.41 5.38
C ASP A 149 -13.34 -13.00 3.92
N GLY A 150 -12.49 -13.46 2.99
CA GLY A 150 -12.54 -13.07 1.58
C GLY A 150 -11.94 -11.70 1.27
N GLY A 151 -11.38 -11.01 2.26
CA GLY A 151 -10.61 -9.78 2.08
C GLY A 151 -9.18 -10.06 1.61
N LEU A 152 -8.38 -9.00 1.46
CA LEU A 152 -7.03 -9.07 0.91
C LEU A 152 -6.01 -8.35 1.79
N TYR A 153 -4.86 -8.96 1.97
CA TYR A 153 -3.63 -8.32 2.44
C TYR A 153 -2.62 -8.33 1.29
N MET A 154 -2.09 -7.16 0.95
CA MET A 154 -1.05 -7.02 -0.07
C MET A 154 0.11 -6.20 0.50
N CYS A 155 1.33 -6.65 0.30
CA CYS A 155 2.53 -5.95 0.73
C CYS A 155 3.40 -5.63 -0.49
N GLU A 156 3.76 -4.35 -0.63
CA GLU A 156 4.64 -3.87 -1.68
C GLU A 156 6.11 -3.90 -1.24
N ASP A 157 6.97 -3.74 -2.21
CA ASP A 157 8.42 -3.50 -2.04
C ASP A 157 9.14 -4.50 -1.11
N CYS A 158 8.68 -5.76 -1.08
CA CYS A 158 9.32 -6.83 -0.31
C CYS A 158 10.78 -7.11 -0.73
N HIS A 159 11.24 -6.55 -1.87
CA HIS A 159 12.62 -6.65 -2.33
C HIS A 159 13.61 -5.92 -1.40
N THR A 160 13.15 -4.95 -0.61
CA THR A 160 13.96 -4.25 0.41
C THR A 160 14.54 -5.22 1.45
N SER A 161 13.93 -6.39 1.62
CA SER A 161 14.45 -7.47 2.50
C SER A 161 15.82 -8.00 2.07
N TYR A 162 16.25 -7.73 0.84
CA TYR A 162 17.57 -8.08 0.30
C TYR A 162 18.57 -6.91 0.35
N TRP A 163 18.14 -5.73 0.79
CA TRP A 163 18.99 -4.55 0.88
C TRP A 163 19.61 -4.44 2.27
N GLU A 164 20.94 -4.55 2.33
CA GLU A 164 21.68 -4.77 3.57
C GLU A 164 21.74 -3.54 4.51
N LYS A 165 21.72 -2.33 3.96
CA LYS A 165 22.06 -1.14 4.75
C LYS A 165 20.88 -0.28 5.22
N ASP A 166 19.87 -0.13 4.40
CA ASP A 166 18.87 0.93 4.60
C ASP A 166 17.52 0.41 5.14
N TYR A 167 17.19 -0.85 4.90
CA TYR A 167 15.87 -1.41 5.21
C TYR A 167 15.87 -2.61 6.16
N GLY A 168 16.98 -2.89 6.80
CA GLY A 168 17.05 -4.01 7.72
C GLY A 168 17.25 -5.38 7.06
N GLY A 169 17.88 -5.40 5.86
CA GLY A 169 18.24 -6.63 5.14
C GLY A 169 19.21 -7.52 5.90
N LEU A 170 19.71 -8.55 5.22
CA LEU A 170 20.42 -9.73 5.80
C LEU A 170 21.52 -9.42 6.83
N GLU A 171 22.22 -8.31 6.72
CA GLU A 171 23.33 -7.94 7.61
C GLU A 171 22.99 -6.88 8.67
N ASN A 172 21.77 -6.34 8.69
CA ASN A 172 21.39 -5.41 9.73
C ASN A 172 21.09 -6.17 11.03
N PRO A 173 21.78 -5.87 12.16
CA PRO A 173 21.54 -6.55 13.43
C PRO A 173 20.10 -6.34 13.97
N ASN A 174 19.39 -5.32 13.49
CA ASN A 174 18.00 -5.06 13.83
C ASN A 174 17.01 -5.70 12.84
N SER A 175 17.48 -6.43 11.82
CA SER A 175 16.60 -7.11 10.90
C SER A 175 15.96 -8.33 11.57
N TYR A 176 14.66 -8.49 11.41
CA TYR A 176 13.95 -9.69 11.87
C TYR A 176 14.49 -10.97 11.23
N ARG A 177 15.14 -10.90 10.08
CA ARG A 177 15.80 -12.06 9.46
C ARG A 177 16.95 -12.61 10.31
N ASN A 178 17.71 -11.75 10.96
CA ASN A 178 18.73 -12.16 11.92
C ASN A 178 18.12 -12.65 13.24
N SER A 179 16.93 -12.19 13.58
CA SER A 179 16.16 -12.64 14.74
C SER A 179 15.38 -13.92 14.46
N ALA A 180 14.88 -14.10 13.23
CA ALA A 180 14.05 -15.24 12.80
C ALA A 180 14.83 -16.56 12.68
N VAL A 181 16.16 -16.50 12.64
CA VAL A 181 17.00 -17.74 12.78
C VAL A 181 16.77 -18.43 14.13
N LYS A 182 16.10 -17.73 15.09
CA LYS A 182 15.71 -18.28 16.40
C LYS A 182 14.21 -18.54 16.54
N ALA A 183 13.40 -18.18 15.55
CA ALA A 183 11.98 -18.53 15.59
C ALA A 183 11.78 -19.97 15.07
N PRO A 184 10.96 -20.79 15.77
CA PRO A 184 10.64 -22.12 15.24
C PRO A 184 9.96 -21.96 13.89
N CYS A 185 10.47 -22.68 12.87
CA CYS A 185 9.76 -22.85 11.61
C CYS A 185 8.36 -23.37 11.95
N PHE A 186 7.34 -22.67 11.55
CA PHE A 186 6.00 -23.23 11.50
C PHE A 186 6.02 -24.34 10.43
N SER A 187 6.05 -25.58 10.90
CA SER A 187 5.85 -26.78 10.08
C SER A 187 4.37 -26.98 9.80
#